data_45b0a76eb56c797212c82621de6203bf
#
_entry.id   45b0a76eb56c797212c82621de6203bf
#
_cell.length_a   1.000
_cell.length_b   1.000
_cell.length_c   1.000
_cell.angle_alpha   90.00
_cell.angle_beta   90.00
_cell.angle_gamma   90.00
#
_symmetry.space_group_name_H-M   'P 1'
#
loop_
_entity.id
_entity.type
_entity.pdbx_description
1 polymer ?
#
loop_
_entity_poly.entity_id
_entity_poly.type
_entity_poly.pdbx_seq_one_letter_code
_entity_poly.pdbx_strand_id
1 'polypeptide(L)'
;MTIETLPYPTDLTDGVVSLRAHRADDVVPLAEAVRESVDTVGRWQDWCHAGYDANDARGWLDLCRRDWLLADGFEMLIVDARTDRLLGGMGVNQRNKEQRFANLGYWVHQSEQGRGISTRAGRLAIGFAFDRVRVERLEIVVAVGNEPSRRTAERLGGRFEGVLRKRLVVNGSSVDAMMHSVVRSDLISAGT
;
A
#
# COMPACT_ATOMS: atom_id res chain seq x y z
N MET A 1 3.03 -21.21 -19.80
CA MET A 1 2.21 -20.03 -19.48
C MET A 1 3.19 -18.85 -19.40
N THR A 2 3.15 -17.95 -20.38
CA THR A 2 4.04 -16.78 -20.41
C THR A 2 3.61 -15.86 -19.27
N ILE A 3 4.51 -15.55 -18.32
CA ILE A 3 4.25 -14.53 -17.32
C ILE A 3 4.26 -13.19 -18.05
N GLU A 4 3.09 -12.61 -18.23
CA GLU A 4 2.95 -11.28 -18.81
C GLU A 4 3.38 -10.28 -17.73
N THR A 5 4.63 -9.81 -17.80
CA THR A 5 5.15 -8.80 -16.87
C THR A 5 4.48 -7.46 -17.17
N LEU A 6 3.76 -6.92 -16.19
CA LEU A 6 3.21 -5.57 -16.29
C LEU A 6 4.35 -4.54 -16.27
N PRO A 7 4.40 -3.61 -17.24
CA PRO A 7 5.37 -2.51 -17.16
C PRO A 7 5.07 -1.63 -15.92
N TYR A 8 6.12 -1.01 -15.39
CA TYR A 8 5.94 -0.01 -14.34
C TYR A 8 5.08 1.15 -14.84
N PRO A 9 4.04 1.55 -14.11
CA PRO A 9 3.20 2.66 -14.52
C PRO A 9 3.96 3.99 -14.40
N THR A 10 3.75 4.86 -15.40
CA THR A 10 4.33 6.22 -15.43
C THR A 10 3.25 7.31 -15.34
N ASP A 11 1.99 6.91 -15.28
CA ASP A 11 0.81 7.76 -15.42
C ASP A 11 -0.14 7.72 -14.20
N LEU A 12 0.29 7.10 -13.09
CA LEU A 12 -0.52 7.05 -11.87
C LEU A 12 -0.34 8.33 -11.05
N THR A 13 -1.08 9.36 -11.41
CA THR A 13 -1.06 10.65 -10.70
C THR A 13 -2.43 11.31 -10.69
N ASP A 14 -2.72 12.06 -9.62
CA ASP A 14 -3.89 12.95 -9.52
C ASP A 14 -3.49 14.44 -9.52
N GLY A 15 -2.20 14.75 -9.84
CA GLY A 15 -1.62 16.09 -9.83
C GLY A 15 -1.15 16.57 -8.45
N VAL A 16 -1.48 15.85 -7.38
CA VAL A 16 -1.01 16.13 -6.01
C VAL A 16 -0.06 15.04 -5.54
N VAL A 17 -0.43 13.79 -5.73
CA VAL A 17 0.43 12.64 -5.49
C VAL A 17 0.62 11.82 -6.76
N SER A 18 1.74 11.11 -6.83
CA SER A 18 2.00 10.10 -7.85
C SER A 18 2.40 8.80 -7.20
N LEU A 19 2.03 7.68 -7.86
CA LEU A 19 2.55 6.36 -7.54
C LEU A 19 3.57 5.98 -8.59
N ARG A 20 4.78 5.65 -8.17
CA ARG A 20 5.84 5.24 -9.08
C ARG A 20 6.65 4.06 -8.56
N ALA A 21 7.31 3.38 -9.48
CA ALA A 21 8.29 2.37 -9.12
C ALA A 21 9.44 2.94 -8.30
N HIS A 22 10.08 2.07 -7.53
CA HIS A 22 11.29 2.36 -6.78
C HIS A 22 12.48 2.58 -7.73
N ARG A 23 13.38 3.49 -7.34
CA ARG A 23 14.65 3.78 -8.01
C ARG A 23 15.81 3.50 -7.07
N ALA A 24 17.01 3.39 -7.59
CA ALA A 24 18.21 3.15 -6.78
C ALA A 24 18.51 4.28 -5.79
N ASP A 25 18.18 5.51 -6.15
CA ASP A 25 18.34 6.72 -5.34
C ASP A 25 17.26 6.88 -4.24
N ASP A 26 16.23 6.05 -4.23
CA ASP A 26 15.22 6.04 -3.15
C ASP A 26 15.70 5.36 -1.85
N VAL A 27 16.82 4.63 -1.87
CA VAL A 27 17.32 3.88 -0.71
C VAL A 27 17.49 4.74 0.55
N VAL A 28 18.17 5.87 0.41
CA VAL A 28 18.43 6.78 1.55
C VAL A 28 17.16 7.50 1.99
N PRO A 29 16.39 8.15 1.08
CA PRO A 29 15.12 8.78 1.45
C PRO A 29 14.12 7.81 2.09
N LEU A 30 14.06 6.56 1.63
CA LEU A 30 13.18 5.55 2.22
C LEU A 30 13.60 5.20 3.64
N ALA A 31 14.90 4.95 3.87
CA ALA A 31 15.39 4.62 5.21
C ALA A 31 15.15 5.77 6.22
N GLU A 32 15.32 7.00 5.79
CA GLU A 32 15.05 8.20 6.60
C GLU A 32 13.56 8.30 6.92
N ALA A 33 12.69 8.21 5.91
CA ALA A 33 11.24 8.31 6.08
C ALA A 33 10.68 7.21 6.98
N VAL A 34 11.22 5.99 6.92
CA VAL A 34 10.84 4.89 7.83
C VAL A 34 11.22 5.22 9.27
N ARG A 35 12.49 5.62 9.53
CA ARG A 35 12.92 5.97 10.89
C ARG A 35 12.12 7.13 11.50
N GLU A 36 11.79 8.13 10.68
CA GLU A 36 10.97 9.27 11.12
C GLU A 36 9.50 8.90 11.36
N SER A 37 9.06 7.70 10.96
CA SER A 37 7.67 7.25 11.08
C SER A 37 7.43 6.19 12.16
N VAL A 38 8.44 5.87 12.98
CA VAL A 38 8.37 4.81 14.00
C VAL A 38 7.24 5.03 15.00
N ASP A 39 7.04 6.27 15.46
CA ASP A 39 6.02 6.59 16.46
C ASP A 39 4.58 6.41 15.97
N THR A 40 4.37 6.36 14.67
CA THR A 40 3.04 6.23 14.07
C THR A 40 2.88 4.93 13.29
N VAL A 41 3.72 4.69 12.29
CA VAL A 41 3.69 3.49 11.44
C VAL A 41 4.19 2.28 12.23
N GLY A 42 5.26 2.42 13.00
CA GLY A 42 5.86 1.35 13.79
C GLY A 42 4.93 0.78 14.88
N ARG A 43 3.87 1.49 15.26
CA ARG A 43 2.82 0.96 16.14
C ARG A 43 2.05 -0.21 15.52
N TRP A 44 2.04 -0.30 14.18
CA TRP A 44 1.20 -1.23 13.43
C TRP A 44 1.96 -2.13 12.47
N GLN A 45 3.23 -1.80 12.20
CA GLN A 45 4.06 -2.43 11.19
C GLN A 45 5.45 -2.72 11.77
N ASP A 46 5.75 -3.97 12.05
CA ASP A 46 6.99 -4.40 12.72
C ASP A 46 8.26 -4.05 11.93
N TRP A 47 8.16 -3.92 10.60
CA TRP A 47 9.27 -3.51 9.75
C TRP A 47 9.67 -2.04 9.93
N CYS A 48 8.78 -1.20 10.47
CA CYS A 48 9.05 0.22 10.73
C CYS A 48 9.61 0.40 12.15
N HIS A 49 10.92 0.33 12.29
CA HIS A 49 11.62 0.40 13.58
C HIS A 49 12.81 1.37 13.51
N ALA A 50 13.29 1.82 14.67
CA ALA A 50 14.34 2.84 14.78
C ALA A 50 15.70 2.39 14.20
N GLY A 51 15.95 1.09 14.12
CA GLY A 51 17.16 0.52 13.53
C GLY A 51 17.08 0.31 12.01
N TYR A 52 15.98 0.70 11.34
CA TYR A 52 15.85 0.54 9.89
C TYR A 52 16.91 1.36 9.15
N ASP A 53 17.70 0.72 8.30
CA ASP A 53 18.83 1.35 7.64
C ASP A 53 18.79 1.25 6.10
N ALA A 54 19.84 1.72 5.45
CA ALA A 54 19.95 1.67 3.99
C ALA A 54 20.07 0.24 3.42
N ASN A 55 20.51 -0.75 4.22
CA ASN A 55 20.57 -2.15 3.79
C ASN A 55 19.16 -2.76 3.82
N ASP A 56 18.36 -2.44 4.85
CA ASP A 56 16.96 -2.84 4.93
C ASP A 56 16.18 -2.26 3.75
N ALA A 57 16.36 -0.96 3.48
CA ALA A 57 15.73 -0.30 2.33
C ALA A 57 16.13 -0.95 1.01
N ARG A 58 17.41 -1.26 0.81
CA ARG A 58 17.90 -1.92 -0.41
C ARG A 58 17.29 -3.32 -0.56
N GLY A 59 17.30 -4.11 0.51
CA GLY A 59 16.69 -5.44 0.51
C GLY A 59 15.19 -5.39 0.17
N TRP A 60 14.48 -4.40 0.71
CA TRP A 60 13.07 -4.17 0.38
C TRP A 60 12.87 -3.80 -1.10
N LEU A 61 13.68 -2.90 -1.67
CA LEU A 61 13.58 -2.52 -3.09
C LEU A 61 13.86 -3.71 -4.01
N ASP A 62 14.82 -4.56 -3.68
CA ASP A 62 15.12 -5.78 -4.45
C ASP A 62 13.96 -6.78 -4.39
N LEU A 63 13.33 -6.94 -3.22
CA LEU A 63 12.13 -7.75 -3.05
C LEU A 63 10.98 -7.22 -3.91
N CYS A 64 10.70 -5.91 -3.86
CA CYS A 64 9.66 -5.26 -4.66
C CYS A 64 9.87 -5.49 -6.16
N ARG A 65 11.11 -5.37 -6.64
CA ARG A 65 11.46 -5.63 -8.05
C ARG A 65 11.19 -7.08 -8.43
N ARG A 66 11.61 -8.03 -7.59
CA ARG A 66 11.37 -9.46 -7.81
C ARG A 66 9.88 -9.77 -7.87
N ASP A 67 9.11 -9.28 -6.92
CA ASP A 67 7.68 -9.56 -6.82
C ASP A 67 6.90 -8.93 -8.01
N TRP A 68 7.37 -7.77 -8.50
CA TRP A 68 6.84 -7.17 -9.71
C TRP A 68 7.06 -8.04 -10.95
N LEU A 69 8.29 -8.55 -11.14
CA LEU A 69 8.63 -9.43 -12.26
C LEU A 69 7.85 -10.75 -12.24
N LEU A 70 7.54 -11.26 -11.06
CA LEU A 70 6.75 -12.47 -10.86
C LEU A 70 5.24 -12.20 -10.89
N ALA A 71 4.83 -10.93 -10.95
CA ALA A 71 3.46 -10.48 -10.78
C ALA A 71 2.80 -11.00 -9.49
N ASP A 72 3.57 -11.08 -8.41
CA ASP A 72 3.12 -11.50 -7.07
C ASP A 72 2.77 -10.30 -6.18
N GLY A 73 3.40 -9.14 -6.44
CA GLY A 73 3.15 -7.88 -5.76
C GLY A 73 3.56 -6.68 -6.60
N PHE A 74 2.88 -5.56 -6.38
CA PHE A 74 3.08 -4.30 -7.10
C PHE A 74 3.21 -3.17 -6.07
N GLU A 75 4.40 -3.12 -5.44
CA GLU A 75 4.74 -2.08 -4.47
C GLU A 75 5.25 -0.83 -5.19
N MET A 76 4.78 0.32 -4.76
CA MET A 76 5.10 1.63 -5.33
C MET A 76 5.38 2.64 -4.22
N LEU A 77 6.17 3.64 -4.51
CA LEU A 77 6.30 4.81 -3.65
C LEU A 77 5.18 5.80 -3.92
N ILE A 78 4.67 6.39 -2.85
CA ILE A 78 3.84 7.59 -2.91
C ILE A 78 4.78 8.78 -2.89
N VAL A 79 4.72 9.62 -3.92
CA VAL A 79 5.54 10.82 -4.00
C VAL A 79 4.70 12.06 -4.28
N ASP A 80 5.19 13.23 -3.90
CA ASP A 80 4.62 14.51 -4.32
C ASP A 80 4.75 14.65 -5.84
N ALA A 81 3.64 14.93 -6.54
CA ALA A 81 3.60 14.91 -8.00
C ALA A 81 4.46 16.00 -8.66
N ARG A 82 4.84 17.05 -7.93
CA ARG A 82 5.61 18.17 -8.46
C ARG A 82 7.10 18.08 -8.12
N THR A 83 7.42 17.59 -6.92
CA THR A 83 8.79 17.61 -6.36
C THR A 83 9.45 16.25 -6.32
N ASP A 84 8.69 15.17 -6.58
CA ASP A 84 9.10 13.76 -6.45
C ASP A 84 9.55 13.38 -5.00
N ARG A 85 9.24 14.22 -4.01
CA ARG A 85 9.56 13.97 -2.60
C ARG A 85 8.76 12.77 -2.08
N LEU A 86 9.40 11.85 -1.38
CA LEU A 86 8.78 10.67 -0.79
C LEU A 86 7.75 11.07 0.30
N LEU A 87 6.55 10.52 0.18
CA LEU A 87 5.43 10.72 1.10
C LEU A 87 5.01 9.43 1.81
N GLY A 88 5.42 8.26 1.31
CA GLY A 88 5.04 6.96 1.85
C GLY A 88 5.15 5.84 0.83
N GLY A 89 4.44 4.74 1.09
CA GLY A 89 4.36 3.59 0.19
C GLY A 89 2.93 3.06 0.03
N MET A 90 2.66 2.47 -1.11
CA MET A 90 1.37 1.87 -1.48
C MET A 90 1.62 0.62 -2.31
N GLY A 91 0.97 -0.48 -1.96
CA GLY A 91 1.15 -1.73 -2.70
C GLY A 91 -0.13 -2.52 -2.91
N VAL A 92 -0.20 -3.17 -4.07
CA VAL A 92 -1.15 -4.24 -4.37
C VAL A 92 -0.38 -5.55 -4.25
N ASN A 93 -0.52 -6.23 -3.11
CA ASN A 93 0.31 -7.36 -2.72
C ASN A 93 -0.51 -8.58 -2.26
N GLN A 94 0.17 -9.64 -1.79
CA GLN A 94 -0.48 -10.88 -1.37
C GLN A 94 -1.50 -11.39 -2.41
N ARG A 95 -1.12 -11.30 -3.67
CA ARG A 95 -2.00 -11.62 -4.80
C ARG A 95 -2.34 -13.10 -4.85
N ASN A 96 -3.63 -13.42 -4.82
CA ASN A 96 -4.13 -14.74 -5.18
C ASN A 96 -4.57 -14.73 -6.65
N LYS A 97 -3.73 -15.29 -7.52
CA LYS A 97 -3.95 -15.29 -8.99
C LYS A 97 -5.13 -16.16 -9.39
N GLU A 98 -5.36 -17.24 -8.67
CA GLU A 98 -6.45 -18.19 -8.95
C GLU A 98 -7.80 -17.59 -8.57
N GLN A 99 -7.88 -17.02 -7.36
CA GLN A 99 -9.12 -16.42 -6.84
C GLN A 99 -9.28 -14.94 -7.24
N ARG A 100 -8.29 -14.37 -7.95
CA ARG A 100 -8.27 -13.01 -8.50
C ARG A 100 -8.51 -11.90 -7.46
N PHE A 101 -7.92 -12.05 -6.27
CA PHE A 101 -7.91 -10.98 -5.29
C PHE A 101 -6.48 -10.60 -4.87
N ALA A 102 -6.34 -9.42 -4.26
CA ALA A 102 -5.09 -8.95 -3.67
C ALA A 102 -5.37 -8.10 -2.43
N ASN A 103 -4.34 -7.85 -1.63
CA ASN A 103 -4.39 -6.89 -0.54
C ASN A 103 -3.89 -5.51 -1.01
N LEU A 104 -4.52 -4.46 -0.53
CA LEU A 104 -4.06 -3.07 -0.67
C LEU A 104 -3.41 -2.64 0.64
N GLY A 105 -2.09 -2.57 0.66
CA GLY A 105 -1.28 -2.10 1.77
C GLY A 105 -0.78 -0.67 1.56
N TYR A 106 -0.62 0.10 2.66
CA TYR A 106 -0.09 1.47 2.58
C TYR A 106 0.48 1.96 3.91
N TRP A 107 1.37 2.90 3.80
CA TRP A 107 1.85 3.71 4.90
C TRP A 107 2.13 5.14 4.42
N VAL A 108 2.09 6.10 5.30
CA VAL A 108 2.38 7.52 5.01
C VAL A 108 3.37 8.03 6.02
N HIS A 109 4.38 8.75 5.53
CA HIS A 109 5.39 9.42 6.33
C HIS A 109 4.72 10.23 7.44
N GLN A 110 5.26 10.15 8.65
CA GLN A 110 4.64 10.72 9.85
C GLN A 110 4.25 12.19 9.69
N SER A 111 5.12 13.03 9.12
CA SER A 111 4.86 14.46 8.92
C SER A 111 3.79 14.77 7.86
N GLU A 112 3.42 13.78 7.03
CA GLU A 112 2.47 13.92 5.92
C GLU A 112 1.09 13.31 6.24
N GLN A 113 0.93 12.72 7.43
CA GLN A 113 -0.34 12.14 7.86
C GLN A 113 -1.42 13.21 8.06
N GLY A 114 -2.69 12.79 8.01
CA GLY A 114 -3.82 13.70 8.16
C GLY A 114 -4.14 14.58 6.94
N ARG A 115 -3.34 14.52 5.88
CA ARG A 115 -3.46 15.36 4.66
C ARG A 115 -4.16 14.65 3.49
N GLY A 116 -4.74 13.49 3.73
CA GLY A 116 -5.46 12.72 2.69
C GLY A 116 -4.58 11.97 1.69
N ILE A 117 -3.27 11.92 1.91
CA ILE A 117 -2.29 11.29 1.01
C ILE A 117 -2.63 9.82 0.74
N SER A 118 -2.91 9.02 1.80
CA SER A 118 -3.28 7.60 1.66
C SER A 118 -4.55 7.40 0.83
N THR A 119 -5.54 8.28 0.97
CA THR A 119 -6.79 8.19 0.21
C THR A 119 -6.58 8.52 -1.28
N ARG A 120 -5.78 9.56 -1.59
CA ARG A 120 -5.44 9.91 -2.97
C ARG A 120 -4.67 8.78 -3.65
N ALA A 121 -3.58 8.33 -3.02
CA ALA A 121 -2.76 7.22 -3.50
C ALA A 121 -3.57 5.93 -3.65
N GLY A 122 -4.44 5.62 -2.68
CA GLY A 122 -5.30 4.44 -2.70
C GLY A 122 -6.26 4.42 -3.88
N ARG A 123 -6.84 5.56 -4.27
CA ARG A 123 -7.70 5.63 -5.47
C ARG A 123 -6.92 5.31 -6.75
N LEU A 124 -5.70 5.81 -6.88
CA LEU A 124 -4.83 5.47 -8.02
C LEU A 124 -4.47 3.98 -8.03
N ALA A 125 -4.11 3.42 -6.87
CA ALA A 125 -3.77 2.01 -6.74
C ALA A 125 -4.98 1.08 -7.00
N ILE A 126 -6.18 1.47 -6.58
CA ILE A 126 -7.43 0.74 -6.87
C ILE A 126 -7.69 0.70 -8.38
N GLY A 127 -7.58 1.83 -9.07
CA GLY A 127 -7.68 1.88 -10.53
C GLY A 127 -6.66 0.97 -11.20
N PHE A 128 -5.39 1.07 -10.80
CA PHE A 128 -4.33 0.19 -11.29
C PHE A 128 -4.63 -1.31 -11.06
N ALA A 129 -5.09 -1.66 -9.87
CA ALA A 129 -5.39 -3.05 -9.52
C ALA A 129 -6.51 -3.64 -10.38
N PHE A 130 -7.60 -2.91 -10.58
CA PHE A 130 -8.71 -3.39 -11.39
C PHE A 130 -8.44 -3.34 -12.90
N ASP A 131 -7.76 -2.30 -13.38
CA ASP A 131 -7.62 -2.08 -14.83
C ASP A 131 -6.40 -2.79 -15.42
N ARG A 132 -5.29 -2.90 -14.65
CA ARG A 132 -4.04 -3.47 -15.14
C ARG A 132 -3.70 -4.82 -14.52
N VAL A 133 -3.82 -4.96 -13.18
CA VAL A 133 -3.58 -6.25 -12.50
C VAL A 133 -4.74 -7.20 -12.70
N ARG A 134 -5.95 -6.67 -12.98
CA ARG A 134 -7.18 -7.42 -13.26
C ARG A 134 -7.62 -8.31 -12.09
N VAL A 135 -7.52 -7.79 -10.88
CA VAL A 135 -8.16 -8.41 -9.73
C VAL A 135 -9.67 -8.13 -9.74
N GLU A 136 -10.44 -9.01 -9.11
CA GLU A 136 -11.89 -8.82 -8.94
C GLU A 136 -12.22 -8.22 -7.58
N ARG A 137 -11.27 -8.31 -6.64
CA ARG A 137 -11.43 -7.87 -5.26
C ARG A 137 -10.11 -7.34 -4.72
N LEU A 138 -10.18 -6.23 -4.00
CA LEU A 138 -9.10 -5.73 -3.15
C LEU A 138 -9.51 -5.84 -1.69
N GLU A 139 -8.64 -6.41 -0.88
CA GLU A 139 -8.79 -6.47 0.56
C GLU A 139 -7.97 -5.36 1.22
N ILE A 140 -8.51 -4.76 2.27
CA ILE A 140 -7.80 -3.82 3.13
C ILE A 140 -7.94 -4.36 4.55
N VAL A 141 -6.85 -4.95 5.04
CA VAL A 141 -6.82 -5.61 6.35
C VAL A 141 -6.23 -4.65 7.37
N VAL A 142 -7.02 -4.27 8.37
CA VAL A 142 -6.69 -3.22 9.33
C VAL A 142 -6.69 -3.80 10.74
N ALA A 143 -5.59 -3.67 11.47
CA ALA A 143 -5.54 -4.08 12.89
C ALA A 143 -6.64 -3.37 13.70
N VAL A 144 -7.33 -4.09 14.57
CA VAL A 144 -8.33 -3.50 15.49
C VAL A 144 -7.65 -2.43 16.31
N GLY A 145 -8.25 -1.23 16.35
CA GLY A 145 -7.70 -0.05 17.02
C GLY A 145 -6.89 0.89 16.12
N ASN A 146 -6.54 0.48 14.90
CA ASN A 146 -5.88 1.38 13.94
C ASN A 146 -6.92 2.27 13.22
N GLU A 147 -7.44 3.26 13.95
CA GLU A 147 -8.47 4.17 13.46
C GLU A 147 -8.08 4.99 12.22
N PRO A 148 -6.84 5.49 12.08
CA PRO A 148 -6.43 6.18 10.84
C PRO A 148 -6.55 5.30 9.61
N SER A 149 -6.12 4.03 9.69
CA SER A 149 -6.19 3.08 8.58
C SER A 149 -7.65 2.67 8.29
N ARG A 150 -8.47 2.44 9.33
CA ARG A 150 -9.91 2.16 9.17
C ARG A 150 -10.62 3.27 8.38
N ARG A 151 -10.41 4.54 8.80
CA ARG A 151 -10.99 5.68 8.08
C ARG A 151 -10.49 5.81 6.64
N THR A 152 -9.26 5.43 6.37
CA THR A 152 -8.74 5.40 4.99
C THR A 152 -9.43 4.31 4.18
N ALA A 153 -9.59 3.09 4.71
CA ALA A 153 -10.29 2.00 4.03
C ALA A 153 -11.73 2.41 3.66
N GLU A 154 -12.46 3.04 4.60
CA GLU A 154 -13.82 3.53 4.35
C GLU A 154 -13.88 4.63 3.28
N ARG A 155 -12.94 5.60 3.30
CA ARG A 155 -12.86 6.68 2.29
C ARG A 155 -12.48 6.18 0.89
N LEU A 156 -11.87 5.00 0.81
CA LEU A 156 -11.58 4.31 -0.44
C LEU A 156 -12.77 3.51 -0.97
N GLY A 157 -13.90 3.53 -0.28
CA GLY A 157 -15.09 2.74 -0.63
C GLY A 157 -15.03 1.31 -0.09
N GLY A 158 -14.11 1.02 0.82
CA GLY A 158 -13.98 -0.30 1.44
C GLY A 158 -15.20 -0.66 2.28
N ARG A 159 -15.91 -1.71 1.88
CA ARG A 159 -17.03 -2.27 2.65
C ARG A 159 -16.48 -3.10 3.80
N PHE A 160 -16.89 -2.81 5.03
CA PHE A 160 -16.57 -3.63 6.18
C PHE A 160 -17.29 -4.98 6.12
N GLU A 161 -16.55 -6.08 6.26
CA GLU A 161 -17.08 -7.44 6.17
C GLU A 161 -17.03 -8.21 7.49
N GLY A 162 -16.28 -7.71 8.46
CA GLY A 162 -16.21 -8.32 9.78
C GLY A 162 -14.83 -8.25 10.41
N VAL A 163 -14.70 -8.85 11.58
CA VAL A 163 -13.44 -8.97 12.32
C VAL A 163 -12.91 -10.39 12.19
N LEU A 164 -11.69 -10.50 11.68
CA LEU A 164 -10.96 -11.76 11.55
C LEU A 164 -10.05 -11.95 12.76
N ARG A 165 -10.28 -13.02 13.53
CA ARG A 165 -9.49 -13.30 14.72
C ARG A 165 -8.06 -13.67 14.37
N LYS A 166 -7.08 -13.05 15.08
CA LYS A 166 -5.63 -13.36 14.95
C LYS A 166 -5.10 -13.26 13.52
N ARG A 167 -5.66 -12.35 12.71
CA ARG A 167 -5.36 -12.22 11.28
C ARG A 167 -4.04 -11.49 10.99
N LEU A 168 -3.58 -10.64 11.90
CA LEU A 168 -2.34 -9.88 11.76
C LEU A 168 -1.39 -10.18 12.92
N VAL A 169 -0.10 -9.94 12.67
CA VAL A 169 0.93 -9.87 13.71
C VAL A 169 1.35 -8.41 13.83
N VAL A 170 1.33 -7.87 15.05
CA VAL A 170 1.75 -6.51 15.38
C VAL A 170 2.60 -6.59 16.63
N ASN A 171 3.83 -6.10 16.59
CA ASN A 171 4.80 -6.17 17.68
C ASN A 171 4.95 -7.59 18.24
N GLY A 172 5.10 -8.56 17.34
CA GLY A 172 5.26 -9.99 17.67
C GLY A 172 4.01 -10.67 18.24
N SER A 173 2.88 -9.96 18.35
CA SER A 173 1.64 -10.51 18.90
C SER A 173 0.56 -10.67 17.83
N SER A 174 -0.13 -11.82 17.83
CA SER A 174 -1.27 -12.03 16.94
C SER A 174 -2.47 -11.19 17.41
N VAL A 175 -2.96 -10.30 16.54
CA VAL A 175 -4.08 -9.40 16.81
C VAL A 175 -5.24 -9.63 15.84
N ASP A 176 -6.44 -9.27 16.27
CA ASP A 176 -7.62 -9.30 15.42
C ASP A 176 -7.55 -8.15 14.41
N ALA A 177 -8.15 -8.36 13.24
CA ALA A 177 -8.17 -7.36 12.19
C ALA A 177 -9.56 -7.17 11.59
N MET A 178 -9.89 -5.94 11.28
CA MET A 178 -11.06 -5.55 10.50
C MET A 178 -10.76 -5.83 9.03
N MET A 179 -11.64 -6.60 8.39
CA MET A 179 -11.61 -6.84 6.96
C MET A 179 -12.49 -5.83 6.25
N HIS A 180 -11.91 -5.10 5.30
CA HIS A 180 -12.65 -4.30 4.34
C HIS A 180 -12.35 -4.82 2.94
N SER A 181 -13.30 -4.67 2.02
CA SER A 181 -13.10 -5.02 0.63
C SER A 181 -13.62 -3.94 -0.31
N VAL A 182 -12.97 -3.83 -1.46
CA VAL A 182 -13.43 -3.02 -2.59
C VAL A 182 -13.58 -3.95 -3.78
N VAL A 183 -14.73 -3.87 -4.47
CA VAL A 183 -14.96 -4.53 -5.75
C VAL A 183 -15.30 -3.48 -6.80
N ARG A 184 -15.17 -3.83 -8.09
CA ARG A 184 -15.35 -2.85 -9.18
C ARG A 184 -16.72 -2.15 -9.15
N SER A 185 -17.79 -2.86 -8.76
CA SER A 185 -19.14 -2.27 -8.67
C SER A 185 -19.27 -1.16 -7.62
N ASP A 186 -18.45 -1.20 -6.56
CA ASP A 186 -18.49 -0.18 -5.51
C ASP A 186 -18.01 1.19 -6.03
N LEU A 187 -17.11 1.19 -7.03
CA LEU A 187 -16.57 2.41 -7.63
C LEU A 187 -17.58 3.12 -8.54
N ILE A 188 -18.47 2.36 -9.16
CA ILE A 188 -19.50 2.90 -10.07
C ILE A 188 -20.59 3.62 -9.27
N SER A 189 -20.89 3.15 -8.07
CA SER A 189 -21.93 3.69 -7.20
C SER A 189 -21.54 5.00 -6.50
N ALA A 190 -20.24 5.34 -6.45
CA ALA A 190 -19.74 6.54 -5.78
C ALA A 190 -19.67 7.78 -6.70
N GLY A 191 -20.02 7.65 -7.98
CA GLY A 191 -19.98 8.71 -9.01
C GLY A 191 -21.35 9.26 -9.42
N THR A 192 -22.42 8.84 -8.75
CA THR A 192 -23.78 9.40 -8.85
C THR A 192 -24.08 10.17 -7.56
#